data_99ea5bf73f3fffd44946d04292277502
#
_entry.id   99ea5bf73f3fffd44946d04292277502
#
_cell.length_a   1.000
_cell.length_b   1.000
_cell.length_c   1.000
_cell.angle_alpha   90.00
_cell.angle_beta   90.00
_cell.angle_gamma   90.00
#
_symmetry.space_group_name_H-M   'P 1'
#
loop_
_entity.id
_entity.type
_entity.pdbx_description
1 polymer ?
#
loop_
_entity_poly.entity_id
_entity_poly.type
_entity_poly.pdbx_seq_one_letter_code
_entity_poly.pdbx_strand_id
1 'polypeptide(L)'
;MLDLVNKSVIILTIVLGISACEFSTKEQDKTRESKQYTGWWIYGEEQHIFKDETTLEEWGLTFPNENIEELVELYVAVCEMEYFPMECIMQGNLQNDTLQVVDFEITYIKGCGE
;
A
#
# COMPACT_ATOMS: atom_id res chain seq x y z
N MET A 1 -2.50 -41.51 -42.85
CA MET A 1 -3.09 -41.36 -42.27
C MET A 1 -3.17 -41.09 -40.91
N LEU A 2 -3.17 -41.44 -40.30
CA LEU A 2 -3.21 -41.21 -39.07
C LEU A 2 -2.25 -40.40 -38.51
N ASP A 3 -1.39 -40.54 -38.80
CA ASP A 3 -0.36 -39.95 -38.31
C ASP A 3 -0.62 -38.54 -38.19
N LEU A 4 -0.85 -38.12 -39.09
CA LEU A 4 -1.03 -36.83 -39.10
C LEU A 4 -1.79 -36.42 -37.95
N VAL A 5 -2.57 -36.96 -37.82
CA VAL A 5 -3.34 -36.69 -36.78
C VAL A 5 -2.62 -36.37 -35.62
N ASN A 6 -1.98 -37.13 -35.25
CA ASN A 6 -1.33 -36.93 -34.10
C ASN A 6 -0.67 -35.71 -33.98
N LYS A 7 -0.02 -35.50 -34.80
CA LYS A 7 0.73 -34.40 -34.75
C LYS A 7 -0.12 -33.36 -34.34
N SER A 8 -1.01 -33.21 -34.87
CA SER A 8 -1.85 -32.13 -34.62
C SER A 8 -2.09 -32.08 -33.21
N VAL A 9 -2.53 -32.93 -32.80
CA VAL A 9 -2.82 -32.99 -31.48
C VAL A 9 -1.82 -32.48 -30.69
N ILE A 10 -0.91 -32.89 -30.84
CA ILE A 10 0.13 -32.50 -30.11
C ILE A 10 0.17 -31.12 -30.00
N ILE A 11 0.20 -30.60 -30.94
CA ILE A 11 0.26 -29.26 -30.96
C ILE A 11 -0.53 -28.61 -30.02
N LEU A 12 -1.66 -28.71 -30.20
CA LEU A 12 -2.49 -28.08 -29.38
C LEU A 12 -2.07 -28.15 -28.05
N THR A 13 -1.82 -29.06 -27.76
CA THR A 13 -1.48 -29.26 -26.49
C THR A 13 -0.61 -28.25 -26.03
N ILE A 14 0.28 -28.19 -26.56
CA ILE A 14 1.24 -27.31 -26.22
C ILE A 14 0.72 -26.03 -25.97
N VAL A 15 0.28 -25.55 -26.79
CA VAL A 15 -0.23 -24.32 -26.71
C VAL A 15 -0.80 -24.09 -25.49
N LEU A 16 -1.72 -24.71 -25.24
CA LEU A 16 -2.31 -24.50 -24.08
C LEU A 16 -1.48 -24.36 -22.94
N GLY A 17 -0.79 -25.13 -22.76
CA GLY A 17 0.02 -25.09 -21.57
C GLY A 17 0.49 -23.74 -21.34
N ILE A 18 1.05 -23.29 -22.18
CA ILE A 18 1.59 -22.05 -22.06
C ILE A 18 0.77 -20.99 -21.64
N SER A 19 -0.13 -20.77 -22.30
CA SER A 19 -0.96 -19.71 -22.00
C SER A 19 -1.19 -19.60 -20.57
N ALA A 20 -1.61 -20.48 -20.01
CA ALA A 20 -1.88 -20.37 -18.65
C ALA A 20 -0.98 -19.64 -17.81
N CYS A 21 0.11 -19.91 -17.81
CA CYS A 21 0.99 -19.24 -16.97
C CYS A 21 1.02 -17.82 -16.93
N GLU A 22 1.17 -17.28 -17.87
CA GLU A 22 1.27 -15.94 -17.80
C GLU A 22 0.41 -15.11 -17.02
N PHE A 23 -0.72 -15.03 -17.22
CA PHE A 23 -1.49 -14.17 -16.54
C PHE A 23 -1.39 -14.05 -15.13
N SER A 24 -1.21 -14.94 -14.53
CA SER A 24 -1.15 -14.87 -13.13
C SER A 24 -0.28 -13.75 -12.71
N THR A 25 0.65 -13.47 -13.40
CA THR A 25 1.53 -12.43 -12.98
C THR A 25 0.92 -11.11 -12.76
N LYS A 26 0.01 -10.76 -13.42
CA LYS A 26 -0.57 -9.53 -13.18
C LYS A 26 -0.91 -9.23 -11.83
N GLU A 27 -1.41 -9.99 -11.13
CA GLU A 27 -1.71 -9.73 -9.83
C GLU A 27 -0.60 -9.26 -9.04
N GLN A 28 0.41 -9.80 -9.13
CA GLN A 28 1.54 -9.39 -8.38
C GLN A 28 1.80 -7.98 -8.59
N ASP A 29 1.49 -7.50 -9.66
CA ASP A 29 1.76 -6.15 -9.93
C ASP A 29 1.24 -5.26 -8.87
N LYS A 30 0.11 -5.40 -8.47
CA LYS A 30 -0.42 -4.59 -7.48
C LYS A 30 0.36 -4.69 -6.28
N THR A 31 0.69 -5.74 -5.90
CA THR A 31 1.41 -5.89 -4.72
C THR A 31 2.68 -5.17 -4.75
N ARG A 32 3.36 -5.27 -5.78
CA ARG A 32 4.60 -4.64 -5.82
C ARG A 32 4.51 -3.18 -5.69
N GLU A 33 3.40 -2.61 -5.92
CA GLU A 33 3.33 -1.18 -5.80
C GLU A 33 3.19 -0.75 -4.36
N SER A 34 2.96 -1.67 -3.46
CA SER A 34 2.80 -1.31 -2.09
C SER A 34 4.17 -1.28 -1.44
N LYS A 35 4.56 -0.15 -0.90
CA LYS A 35 5.84 -0.02 -0.26
C LYS A 35 5.68 0.46 1.16
N GLN A 36 6.74 0.39 1.92
CA GLN A 36 6.71 0.78 3.30
C GLN A 36 7.46 2.08 3.48
N TYR A 37 6.87 3.02 4.18
CA TYR A 37 7.46 4.31 4.39
C TYR A 37 7.47 4.60 5.89
N THR A 38 8.55 5.17 6.40
CA THR A 38 8.65 5.51 7.79
C THR A 38 8.72 7.02 7.90
N GLY A 39 7.98 7.59 8.81
CA GLY A 39 7.98 9.04 8.95
C GLY A 39 6.94 9.48 9.94
N TRP A 40 6.28 10.58 9.65
CA TRP A 40 5.33 11.18 10.57
C TRP A 40 3.96 11.39 9.92
N TRP A 41 2.93 11.05 10.67
CA TRP A 41 1.55 11.30 10.24
C TRP A 41 1.14 12.60 10.93
N ILE A 42 0.76 13.57 10.15
CA ILE A 42 0.38 14.87 10.67
C ILE A 42 -1.04 15.16 10.27
N TYR A 43 -1.91 15.35 11.25
CA TYR A 43 -3.31 15.61 10.98
C TYR A 43 -3.67 16.99 11.51
N GLY A 44 -4.37 17.78 10.73
CA GLY A 44 -4.85 19.06 11.18
C GLY A 44 -5.82 19.63 10.18
N GLU A 45 -6.83 20.35 10.67
CA GLU A 45 -7.81 20.97 9.82
C GLU A 45 -8.40 20.00 8.81
N GLU A 46 -8.71 18.79 9.29
CA GLU A 46 -9.35 17.78 8.46
C GLU A 46 -8.49 17.26 7.32
N GLN A 47 -7.20 17.46 7.39
CA GLN A 47 -6.30 16.95 6.37
C GLN A 47 -5.28 16.03 6.99
N HIS A 48 -4.93 14.96 6.29
CA HIS A 48 -3.95 14.00 6.77
C HIS A 48 -2.75 14.06 5.83
N ILE A 49 -1.56 14.21 6.39
CA ILE A 49 -0.34 14.32 5.61
C ILE A 49 0.70 13.39 6.20
N PHE A 50 1.52 12.82 5.36
CA PHE A 50 2.62 11.99 5.80
C PHE A 50 3.93 12.67 5.37
N LYS A 51 4.85 12.83 6.30
CA LYS A 51 6.15 13.40 5.98
C LYS A 51 7.17 12.28 6.07
N ASP A 52 7.84 12.01 4.96
CA ASP A 52 8.80 10.92 4.90
C ASP A 52 10.08 11.29 5.64
N GLU A 53 10.55 10.44 6.55
CA GLU A 53 11.70 10.78 7.34
C GLU A 53 12.99 10.80 6.53
N THR A 54 13.05 10.10 5.43
CA THR A 54 14.26 10.06 4.62
C THR A 54 14.38 11.25 3.69
N THR A 55 13.33 11.56 2.95
CA THR A 55 13.40 12.63 1.96
C THR A 55 12.81 13.92 2.50
N LEU A 56 12.03 13.86 3.57
CA LEU A 56 11.34 15.00 4.13
C LEU A 56 10.26 15.55 3.21
N GLU A 57 9.85 14.74 2.23
CA GLU A 57 8.76 15.14 1.37
C GLU A 57 7.45 14.90 2.07
N GLU A 58 6.44 15.68 1.74
CA GLU A 58 5.14 15.54 2.35
C GLU A 58 4.13 15.10 1.31
N TRP A 59 3.29 14.15 1.66
CA TRP A 59 2.29 13.63 0.74
C TRP A 59 0.95 13.59 1.44
N GLY A 60 -0.12 13.76 0.68
CA GLY A 60 -1.43 13.60 1.26
C GLY A 60 -1.66 12.14 1.56
N LEU A 61 -2.53 11.84 2.53
CA LEU A 61 -2.83 10.47 2.88
C LEU A 61 -4.27 10.16 2.58
N THR A 62 -4.52 8.96 2.06
CA THR A 62 -5.88 8.45 1.93
C THR A 62 -5.87 7.07 2.56
N PHE A 63 -6.98 6.72 3.19
CA PHE A 63 -7.10 5.45 3.89
C PHE A 63 -8.35 4.73 3.41
N PRO A 64 -8.30 4.13 2.24
CA PRO A 64 -9.49 3.53 1.65
C PRO A 64 -10.14 2.42 2.45
N ASN A 65 -9.38 1.77 3.29
CA ASN A 65 -9.92 0.67 4.06
C ASN A 65 -10.24 1.03 5.50
N GLU A 66 -10.21 2.30 5.85
CA GLU A 66 -10.42 2.70 7.22
C GLU A 66 -11.53 3.72 7.34
N ASN A 67 -12.10 3.83 8.53
CA ASN A 67 -13.10 4.84 8.78
C ASN A 67 -12.35 6.10 9.18
N ILE A 68 -12.52 7.15 8.40
CA ILE A 68 -11.76 8.36 8.63
C ILE A 68 -12.04 9.00 9.99
N GLU A 69 -13.25 8.90 10.49
CA GLU A 69 -13.55 9.50 11.78
C GLU A 69 -12.82 8.74 12.88
N GLU A 70 -12.71 7.43 12.77
CA GLU A 70 -12.02 6.67 13.78
C GLU A 70 -10.54 6.97 13.74
N LEU A 71 -10.00 7.26 12.54
CA LEU A 71 -8.59 7.58 12.44
C LEU A 71 -8.32 8.92 13.12
N VAL A 72 -9.22 9.86 13.00
CA VAL A 72 -9.03 11.16 13.63
C VAL A 72 -9.07 10.96 15.15
N GLU A 73 -9.99 10.13 15.65
CA GLU A 73 -10.07 9.90 17.06
C GLU A 73 -8.79 9.22 17.55
N LEU A 74 -8.25 8.30 16.78
CA LEU A 74 -7.02 7.64 17.16
C LEU A 74 -5.89 8.66 17.23
N TYR A 75 -5.78 9.49 16.20
CA TYR A 75 -4.70 10.46 16.16
C TYR A 75 -4.79 11.42 17.35
N VAL A 76 -5.96 11.93 17.63
CA VAL A 76 -6.12 12.89 18.70
C VAL A 76 -5.91 12.21 20.04
N ALA A 77 -6.31 10.95 20.18
CA ALA A 77 -6.11 10.25 21.43
C ALA A 77 -4.62 10.05 21.71
N VAL A 78 -3.85 9.81 20.72
CA VAL A 78 -2.42 9.57 20.91
C VAL A 78 -1.66 10.88 21.04
N CYS A 79 -1.91 11.82 20.15
CA CYS A 79 -1.12 13.06 20.11
C CYS A 79 -1.70 14.19 20.93
N GLU A 80 -2.98 14.12 21.23
CA GLU A 80 -3.66 15.11 22.03
C GLU A 80 -3.76 16.50 21.40
N MET A 81 -3.38 16.65 20.17
CA MET A 81 -3.49 17.92 19.50
C MET A 81 -3.29 17.72 18.02
N GLU A 82 -3.78 18.65 17.23
CA GLU A 82 -3.58 18.57 15.79
C GLU A 82 -2.16 19.03 15.48
N TYR A 83 -1.69 18.64 14.32
CA TYR A 83 -0.38 19.03 13.80
C TYR A 83 0.80 18.47 14.58
N PHE A 84 0.59 17.51 15.45
CA PHE A 84 1.69 16.89 16.17
C PHE A 84 2.24 15.75 15.29
N PRO A 85 3.50 15.75 14.91
CA PRO A 85 4.05 14.72 14.04
C PRO A 85 4.11 13.39 14.78
N MET A 86 3.25 12.47 14.41
CA MET A 86 3.18 11.18 15.09
C MET A 86 4.00 10.16 14.33
N GLU A 87 5.04 9.61 14.95
CA GLU A 87 5.89 8.64 14.27
C GLU A 87 5.12 7.40 13.91
N CYS A 88 5.28 6.94 12.70
CA CYS A 88 4.57 5.77 12.26
C CYS A 88 5.21 5.17 11.03
N ILE A 89 4.77 3.98 10.68
CA ILE A 89 5.19 3.31 9.47
C ILE A 89 3.93 3.12 8.65
N MET A 90 3.95 3.56 7.41
CA MET A 90 2.80 3.44 6.53
C MET A 90 3.16 2.52 5.38
N GLN A 91 2.24 1.65 5.01
CA GLN A 91 2.45 0.80 3.87
C GLN A 91 1.39 1.15 2.85
N GLY A 92 1.77 1.43 1.63
CA GLY A 92 0.80 1.82 0.64
C GLY A 92 1.42 2.17 -0.69
N ASN A 93 0.62 2.82 -1.52
CA ASN A 93 1.03 3.14 -2.86
C ASN A 93 1.10 4.65 -3.02
N LEU A 94 2.23 5.15 -3.45
CA LEU A 94 2.41 6.58 -3.63
C LEU A 94 2.17 6.94 -5.09
N GLN A 95 1.20 7.83 -5.32
CA GLN A 95 0.90 8.28 -6.66
C GLN A 95 0.55 9.74 -6.62
N ASN A 96 1.17 10.53 -7.45
CA ASN A 96 0.84 11.95 -7.56
C ASN A 96 0.79 12.65 -6.21
N ASP A 97 1.82 12.45 -5.42
CA ASP A 97 1.93 13.14 -4.13
C ASP A 97 0.86 12.72 -3.13
N THR A 98 0.24 11.58 -3.35
CA THR A 98 -0.74 11.04 -2.41
C THR A 98 -0.36 9.61 -2.09
N LEU A 99 -0.29 9.30 -0.81
CA LEU A 99 0.01 7.94 -0.36
C LEU A 99 -1.30 7.27 0.00
N GLN A 100 -1.66 6.21 -0.72
CA GLN A 100 -2.86 5.47 -0.45
C GLN A 100 -2.48 4.37 0.51
N VAL A 101 -2.90 4.47 1.74
CA VAL A 101 -2.44 3.58 2.80
C VAL A 101 -3.25 2.31 2.86
N VAL A 102 -2.58 1.18 2.86
CA VAL A 102 -3.27 -0.10 2.99
C VAL A 102 -3.07 -0.64 4.39
N ASP A 103 -2.05 -0.19 5.10
CA ASP A 103 -1.83 -0.62 6.46
C ASP A 103 -0.87 0.36 7.11
N PHE A 104 -0.92 0.45 8.43
CA PHE A 104 -0.01 1.34 9.12
C PHE A 104 0.20 0.88 10.54
N GLU A 105 1.30 1.32 11.14
CA GLU A 105 1.64 0.96 12.48
C GLU A 105 2.15 2.23 13.17
N ILE A 106 1.59 2.58 14.33
CA ILE A 106 2.02 3.75 15.06
C ILE A 106 3.19 3.35 15.92
N THR A 107 4.31 4.01 15.72
CA THR A 107 5.50 3.70 16.50
C THR A 107 5.72 4.70 17.61
N TYR A 108 5.03 5.83 17.57
CA TYR A 108 5.12 6.81 18.64
C TYR A 108 4.27 6.34 19.82
N ILE A 109 4.84 6.31 20.99
CA ILE A 109 4.11 5.91 22.16
C ILE A 109 4.18 7.02 23.16
N LYS A 110 3.06 7.71 23.39
CA LYS A 110 3.05 8.83 24.27
C LYS A 110 3.40 8.43 25.69
N GLY A 111 4.20 9.21 26.31
CA GLY A 111 4.57 8.96 27.68
C GLY A 111 5.69 7.97 27.85
N CYS A 112 6.05 7.34 26.80
CA CYS A 112 7.06 6.34 26.90
C CYS A 112 8.38 6.98 26.56
N GLY A 113 9.28 6.90 27.41
CA GLY A 113 10.55 7.51 27.07
C GLY A 113 10.62 8.97 27.43
N GLU A 114 9.59 9.50 27.91
CA GLU A 114 9.69 10.84 28.33
C GLU A 114 9.98 10.95 29.68
#